data_92081ec974627f6df8edac164fb4b4ba
#
_entry.id   92081ec974627f6df8edac164fb4b4ba
#
_cell.length_a   1.000
_cell.length_b   1.000
_cell.length_c   1.000
_cell.angle_alpha   90.00
_cell.angle_beta   90.00
_cell.angle_gamma   90.00
#
_symmetry.space_group_name_H-M   'P 1'
#
loop_
_entity.id
_entity.type
_entity.pdbx_description
1 polymer ?
#
loop_
_entity_poly.entity_id
_entity_poly.type
_entity_poly.pdbx_seq_one_letter_code
_entity_poly.pdbx_strand_id
1 'polypeptide(L)'
;MPNWDIETVYNASDPRDMLVNNPRLGDALAAIFGINTTQPTSPLHRTVLQRGHGFVTVGTSVEQVTDFAYYTASNARVQISALLLNGAVGGEGVKYLSAQERKDTANMNAWIVFKPWAQWVKEVERSGMFVNELGTPPAPQRESSD
;
A
#
# COMPACT_ATOMS: atom_id res chain seq x y z
N MET A 1 3.36 9.86 4.00
CA MET A 1 3.77 8.84 3.02
C MET A 1 5.00 9.41 2.33
N PRO A 2 6.15 8.71 2.32
CA PRO A 2 7.35 9.20 1.66
C PRO A 2 7.19 9.21 0.14
N ASN A 3 7.95 10.09 -0.51
CA ASN A 3 8.04 10.19 -1.96
C ASN A 3 9.48 9.86 -2.38
N TRP A 4 9.63 9.04 -3.40
CA TRP A 4 10.91 8.67 -3.98
C TRP A 4 11.00 9.12 -5.44
N ASP A 5 12.13 9.77 -5.75
CA ASP A 5 12.45 10.20 -7.09
C ASP A 5 13.69 9.46 -7.58
N ILE A 6 13.51 8.58 -8.56
CA ILE A 6 14.59 7.78 -9.14
C ILE A 6 15.68 8.66 -9.77
N GLU A 7 15.34 9.87 -10.23
CA GLU A 7 16.31 10.79 -10.84
C GLU A 7 17.45 11.15 -9.90
N THR A 8 17.16 11.21 -8.59
CA THR A 8 18.16 11.56 -7.55
C THR A 8 19.22 10.49 -7.33
N VAL A 9 19.00 9.27 -7.86
CA VAL A 9 19.87 8.12 -7.65
C VAL A 9 20.48 7.55 -8.94
N TYR A 10 20.16 8.10 -10.10
CA TYR A 10 20.77 7.68 -11.35
C TYR A 10 22.26 7.99 -11.41
N ASN A 11 23.05 7.06 -11.96
CA ASN A 11 24.41 7.28 -12.41
C ASN A 11 24.45 7.80 -13.86
N ALA A 12 25.60 8.26 -14.30
CA ALA A 12 25.78 8.75 -15.66
C ALA A 12 25.51 7.69 -16.75
N SER A 13 25.74 6.42 -16.43
CA SER A 13 25.53 5.27 -17.31
C SER A 13 24.12 4.68 -17.27
N ASP A 14 23.26 5.10 -16.34
CA ASP A 14 21.90 4.58 -16.24
C ASP A 14 21.01 5.14 -17.34
N PRO A 15 20.18 4.32 -18.00
CA PRO A 15 19.12 4.83 -18.87
C PRO A 15 18.10 5.61 -18.05
N ARG A 16 17.58 6.69 -18.59
CA ARG A 16 16.57 7.55 -17.93
C ARG A 16 15.15 7.07 -18.22
N ASP A 17 14.93 5.76 -18.16
CA ASP A 17 13.68 5.07 -18.49
C ASP A 17 12.73 4.90 -17.29
N MET A 18 13.14 5.41 -16.11
CA MET A 18 12.40 5.33 -14.86
C MET A 18 12.25 3.90 -14.29
N LEU A 19 12.91 2.89 -14.88
CA LEU A 19 12.82 1.51 -14.41
C LEU A 19 13.78 1.24 -13.25
N VAL A 20 13.30 0.52 -12.25
CA VAL A 20 14.11 -0.03 -11.16
C VAL A 20 14.64 -1.40 -11.63
N ASN A 21 15.65 -1.40 -12.50
CA ASN A 21 16.10 -2.55 -13.25
C ASN A 21 17.44 -3.15 -12.77
N ASN A 22 17.99 -2.64 -11.69
CA ASN A 22 19.22 -3.15 -11.10
C ASN A 22 19.21 -3.09 -9.57
N PRO A 23 20.05 -3.88 -8.86
CA PRO A 23 20.05 -3.94 -7.40
C PRO A 23 20.27 -2.59 -6.72
N ARG A 24 21.16 -1.74 -7.23
CA ARG A 24 21.44 -0.42 -6.65
C ARG A 24 20.20 0.48 -6.60
N LEU A 25 19.44 0.52 -7.69
CA LEU A 25 18.17 1.28 -7.75
C LEU A 25 17.12 0.64 -6.84
N GLY A 26 17.09 -0.70 -6.77
CA GLY A 26 16.22 -1.44 -5.85
C GLY A 26 16.53 -1.15 -4.39
N ASP A 27 17.81 -1.16 -4.01
CA ASP A 27 18.26 -0.85 -2.65
C ASP A 27 17.94 0.60 -2.26
N ALA A 28 18.10 1.54 -3.20
CA ALA A 28 17.74 2.94 -2.98
C ALA A 28 16.24 3.12 -2.73
N LEU A 29 15.38 2.40 -3.47
CA LEU A 29 13.94 2.40 -3.21
C LEU A 29 13.61 1.71 -1.89
N ALA A 30 14.23 0.56 -1.61
CA ALA A 30 14.02 -0.19 -0.37
C ALA A 30 14.38 0.64 0.87
N ALA A 31 15.43 1.43 0.81
CA ALA A 31 15.85 2.31 1.90
C ALA A 31 14.77 3.34 2.30
N ILE A 32 13.91 3.76 1.36
CA ILE A 32 12.83 4.73 1.63
C ILE A 32 11.74 4.15 2.53
N PHE A 33 11.56 2.82 2.54
CA PHE A 33 10.63 2.18 3.47
C PHE A 33 11.06 2.33 4.92
N GLY A 34 12.36 2.54 5.16
CA GLY A 34 12.93 2.78 6.48
C GLY A 34 12.91 1.57 7.40
N ILE A 35 13.61 1.69 8.53
CA ILE A 35 13.66 0.66 9.56
C ILE A 35 12.73 1.07 10.70
N ASN A 36 11.82 0.17 11.07
CA ASN A 36 10.99 0.35 12.27
C ASN A 36 11.81 -0.10 13.49
N THR A 37 12.21 0.84 14.33
CA THR A 37 13.05 0.58 15.51
C THR A 37 12.32 -0.20 16.62
N THR A 38 10.99 -0.17 16.64
CA THR A 38 10.17 -0.92 17.60
C THR A 38 9.80 -2.32 17.10
N GLN A 39 9.78 -2.51 15.77
CA GLN A 39 9.52 -3.79 15.12
C GLN A 39 10.48 -3.96 13.93
N PRO A 40 11.73 -4.39 14.17
CA PRO A 40 12.77 -4.45 13.13
C PRO A 40 12.42 -5.32 11.91
N THR A 41 11.48 -6.24 12.05
CA THR A 41 10.97 -7.10 10.97
C THR A 41 9.90 -6.44 10.10
N SER A 42 9.49 -5.22 10.44
CA SER A 42 8.46 -4.46 9.73
C SER A 42 9.03 -3.12 9.25
N PRO A 43 8.78 -2.69 8.02
CA PRO A 43 9.21 -1.38 7.55
C PRO A 43 8.50 -0.26 8.30
N LEU A 44 9.16 0.91 8.42
CA LEU A 44 8.55 2.11 9.00
C LEU A 44 7.39 2.63 8.13
N HIS A 45 7.55 2.53 6.82
CA HIS A 45 6.55 2.90 5.82
C HIS A 45 6.16 1.67 4.99
N ARG A 46 4.87 1.44 4.80
CA ARG A 46 4.37 0.33 3.99
C ARG A 46 4.08 0.71 2.55
N THR A 47 4.02 2.01 2.27
CA THR A 47 3.76 2.55 0.94
C THR A 47 4.69 3.73 0.69
N VAL A 48 5.29 3.76 -0.51
CA VAL A 48 6.17 4.81 -1.00
C VAL A 48 5.61 5.31 -2.33
N LEU A 49 5.43 6.62 -2.46
CA LEU A 49 5.09 7.24 -3.75
C LEU A 49 6.33 7.25 -4.65
N GLN A 50 6.13 7.01 -5.93
CA GLN A 50 7.18 7.06 -6.95
C GLN A 50 6.83 8.10 -8.01
N ARG A 51 7.72 9.05 -8.23
CA ARG A 51 7.54 10.05 -9.29
C ARG A 51 7.36 9.35 -10.65
N GLY A 52 6.25 9.65 -11.32
CA GLY A 52 5.92 9.13 -12.65
C GLY A 52 5.36 7.71 -12.70
N HIS A 53 5.39 6.93 -11.59
CA HIS A 53 4.88 5.55 -11.55
C HIS A 53 3.65 5.36 -10.65
N GLY A 54 3.39 6.28 -9.73
CA GLY A 54 2.35 6.13 -8.73
C GLY A 54 2.91 5.71 -7.38
N PHE A 55 2.83 4.44 -6.96
CA PHE A 55 3.30 3.98 -5.66
C PHE A 55 3.70 2.50 -5.66
N VAL A 56 4.48 2.13 -4.66
CA VAL A 56 4.82 0.74 -4.33
C VAL A 56 4.43 0.45 -2.89
N THR A 57 3.93 -0.76 -2.64
CA THR A 57 3.57 -1.24 -1.30
C THR A 57 4.34 -2.50 -0.94
N VAL A 58 4.58 -2.70 0.35
CA VAL A 58 5.17 -3.91 0.92
C VAL A 58 4.30 -4.44 2.04
N GLY A 59 4.27 -5.74 2.20
CA GLY A 59 3.49 -6.42 3.24
C GLY A 59 4.02 -7.82 3.52
N THR A 60 3.41 -8.50 4.49
CA THR A 60 3.82 -9.84 4.94
C THR A 60 3.12 -10.96 4.17
N SER A 61 2.08 -10.64 3.39
CA SER A 61 1.37 -11.59 2.53
C SER A 61 0.84 -10.91 1.28
N VAL A 62 0.46 -11.70 0.27
CA VAL A 62 -0.15 -11.22 -0.97
C VAL A 62 -1.48 -10.50 -0.70
N GLU A 63 -2.28 -11.03 0.20
CA GLU A 63 -3.55 -10.44 0.63
C GLU A 63 -3.34 -9.04 1.19
N GLN A 64 -2.35 -8.89 2.07
CA GLN A 64 -2.04 -7.62 2.72
C GLN A 64 -1.49 -6.59 1.73
N VAL A 65 -0.60 -6.99 0.83
CA VAL A 65 -0.05 -6.09 -0.21
C VAL A 65 -1.16 -5.63 -1.15
N THR A 66 -2.05 -6.52 -1.56
CA THR A 66 -3.18 -6.19 -2.43
C THR A 66 -4.15 -5.23 -1.73
N ASP A 67 -4.47 -5.46 -0.46
CA ASP A 67 -5.29 -4.57 0.36
C ASP A 67 -4.68 -3.18 0.45
N PHE A 68 -3.39 -3.08 0.77
CA PHE A 68 -2.69 -1.79 0.83
C PHE A 68 -2.69 -1.07 -0.52
N ALA A 69 -2.48 -1.78 -1.63
CA ALA A 69 -2.51 -1.19 -2.95
C ALA A 69 -3.90 -0.65 -3.30
N TYR A 70 -4.93 -1.47 -3.10
CA TYR A 70 -6.32 -1.10 -3.37
C TYR A 70 -6.75 0.13 -2.57
N TYR A 71 -6.55 0.10 -1.25
CA TYR A 71 -6.97 1.21 -0.39
C TYR A 71 -6.08 2.45 -0.52
N THR A 72 -4.81 2.32 -0.88
CA THR A 72 -3.97 3.48 -1.21
C THR A 72 -4.54 4.22 -2.42
N ALA A 73 -4.87 3.51 -3.49
CA ALA A 73 -5.47 4.10 -4.69
C ALA A 73 -6.87 4.69 -4.41
N SER A 74 -7.70 3.97 -3.67
CA SER A 74 -9.05 4.41 -3.30
C SER A 74 -9.02 5.66 -2.42
N ASN A 75 -8.17 5.66 -1.38
CA ASN A 75 -8.04 6.80 -0.46
C ASN A 75 -7.45 8.03 -1.15
N ALA A 76 -6.56 7.87 -2.13
CA ALA A 76 -6.06 8.99 -2.92
C ALA A 76 -7.19 9.69 -3.69
N ARG A 77 -8.11 8.92 -4.29
CA ARG A 77 -9.30 9.47 -4.97
C ARG A 77 -10.24 10.20 -4.01
N VAL A 78 -10.50 9.59 -2.85
CA VAL A 78 -11.33 10.21 -1.79
C VAL A 78 -10.69 11.50 -1.30
N GLN A 79 -9.37 11.53 -1.07
CA GLN A 79 -8.65 12.71 -0.63
C GLN A 79 -8.72 13.84 -1.66
N ILE A 80 -8.55 13.55 -2.94
CA ILE A 80 -8.70 14.55 -4.02
C ILE A 80 -10.11 15.14 -3.98
N SER A 81 -11.14 14.30 -3.90
CA SER A 81 -12.54 14.75 -3.82
C SER A 81 -12.80 15.60 -2.58
N ALA A 82 -12.28 15.19 -1.42
CA ALA A 82 -12.42 15.96 -0.17
C ALA A 82 -11.74 17.34 -0.26
N LEU A 83 -10.56 17.44 -0.86
CA LEU A 83 -9.85 18.70 -1.06
C LEU A 83 -10.60 19.62 -2.02
N LEU A 84 -11.12 19.08 -3.12
CA LEU A 84 -11.91 19.85 -4.09
C LEU A 84 -13.21 20.39 -3.47
N LEU A 85 -13.96 19.56 -2.75
CA LEU A 85 -15.17 19.97 -2.05
C LEU A 85 -14.87 21.03 -0.99
N ASN A 86 -13.83 20.82 -0.16
CA ASN A 86 -13.43 21.79 0.85
C ASN A 86 -13.05 23.15 0.21
N GLY A 87 -12.32 23.14 -0.89
CA GLY A 87 -11.99 24.37 -1.63
C GLY A 87 -13.23 25.06 -2.21
N ALA A 88 -14.19 24.30 -2.74
CA ALA A 88 -15.41 24.83 -3.34
C ALA A 88 -16.35 25.52 -2.34
N VAL A 89 -16.35 25.09 -1.07
CA VAL A 89 -17.21 25.66 -0.02
C VAL A 89 -16.49 26.65 0.90
N GLY A 90 -15.22 26.98 0.61
CA GLY A 90 -14.41 27.87 1.47
C GLY A 90 -14.11 27.28 2.85
N GLY A 91 -13.98 25.96 2.94
CA GLY A 91 -13.76 25.28 4.21
C GLY A 91 -12.36 25.50 4.79
N GLU A 92 -12.21 25.24 6.09
CA GLU A 92 -10.97 25.46 6.87
C GLU A 92 -9.90 24.39 6.65
N GLY A 93 -10.12 23.42 5.77
CA GLY A 93 -9.23 22.33 5.47
C GLY A 93 -9.85 20.94 5.72
N VAL A 94 -9.14 19.89 5.29
CA VAL A 94 -9.58 18.49 5.48
C VAL A 94 -9.07 17.98 6.82
N LYS A 95 -9.96 17.49 7.68
CA LYS A 95 -9.59 16.87 8.94
C LYS A 95 -9.11 15.43 8.69
N TYR A 96 -7.85 15.16 9.04
CA TYR A 96 -7.27 13.81 8.95
C TYR A 96 -7.45 13.05 10.27
N LEU A 97 -7.29 11.72 10.18
CA LEU A 97 -7.32 10.85 11.35
C LEU A 97 -6.20 11.23 12.34
N SER A 98 -6.54 11.28 13.61
CA SER A 98 -5.58 11.43 14.71
C SER A 98 -4.60 10.24 14.78
N ALA A 99 -3.53 10.37 15.55
CA ALA A 99 -2.56 9.30 15.72
C ALA A 99 -3.20 8.04 16.34
N GLN A 100 -4.14 8.22 17.30
CA GLN A 100 -4.84 7.11 17.94
C GLN A 100 -5.80 6.42 16.97
N GLU A 101 -6.63 7.18 16.22
CA GLU A 101 -7.53 6.61 15.21
C GLU A 101 -6.76 5.81 14.15
N ARG A 102 -5.60 6.32 13.69
CA ARG A 102 -4.75 5.58 12.74
C ARG A 102 -4.25 4.26 13.31
N LYS A 103 -3.82 4.25 14.59
CA LYS A 103 -3.34 3.05 15.27
C LYS A 103 -4.45 2.01 15.40
N ASP A 104 -5.61 2.42 15.89
CA ASP A 104 -6.74 1.52 16.14
C ASP A 104 -7.30 0.96 14.83
N THR A 105 -7.42 1.80 13.80
CA THR A 105 -7.82 1.37 12.46
C THR A 105 -6.80 0.40 11.85
N ALA A 106 -5.51 0.64 12.00
CA ALA A 106 -4.47 -0.27 11.50
C ALA A 106 -4.55 -1.64 12.19
N ASN A 107 -4.77 -1.68 13.49
CA ASN A 107 -4.95 -2.92 14.24
C ASN A 107 -6.20 -3.69 13.80
N MET A 108 -7.31 -3.00 13.59
CA MET A 108 -8.55 -3.59 13.10
C MET A 108 -8.36 -4.15 11.68
N ASN A 109 -7.73 -3.40 10.77
CA ASN A 109 -7.52 -3.81 9.39
C ASN A 109 -6.55 -5.00 9.27
N ALA A 110 -5.60 -5.16 10.18
CA ALA A 110 -4.59 -6.22 10.13
C ALA A 110 -5.20 -7.63 10.05
N TRP A 111 -6.36 -7.86 10.67
CA TRP A 111 -7.04 -9.15 10.64
C TRP A 111 -8.29 -9.21 9.75
N ILE A 112 -8.82 -8.05 9.31
CA ILE A 112 -10.03 -8.02 8.48
C ILE A 112 -9.73 -8.19 6.98
N VAL A 113 -8.48 -8.05 6.57
CA VAL A 113 -8.01 -8.10 5.17
C VAL A 113 -8.48 -9.33 4.39
N PHE A 114 -8.69 -10.45 5.07
CA PHE A 114 -9.12 -11.70 4.44
C PHE A 114 -10.57 -11.69 3.92
N LYS A 115 -11.41 -10.78 4.42
CA LYS A 115 -12.80 -10.65 3.94
C LYS A 115 -12.85 -10.08 2.51
N PRO A 116 -12.27 -8.90 2.20
CA PRO A 116 -12.21 -8.41 0.83
C PRO A 116 -11.40 -9.34 -0.08
N TRP A 117 -10.32 -9.95 0.42
CA TRP A 117 -9.52 -10.89 -0.34
C TRP A 117 -10.35 -12.05 -0.90
N ALA A 118 -11.12 -12.73 -0.06
CA ALA A 118 -11.98 -13.83 -0.48
C ALA A 118 -13.02 -13.41 -1.55
N GLN A 119 -13.51 -12.17 -1.46
CA GLN A 119 -14.41 -11.61 -2.45
C GLN A 119 -13.69 -11.35 -3.78
N TRP A 120 -12.53 -10.71 -3.76
CA TRP A 120 -11.74 -10.41 -4.96
C TRP A 120 -11.30 -11.68 -5.69
N VAL A 121 -10.86 -12.71 -4.96
CA VAL A 121 -10.51 -14.00 -5.57
C VAL A 121 -11.70 -14.58 -6.31
N LYS A 122 -12.90 -14.59 -5.72
CA LYS A 122 -14.12 -15.08 -6.38
C LYS A 122 -14.51 -14.25 -7.62
N GLU A 123 -14.30 -12.94 -7.58
CA GLU A 123 -14.55 -12.07 -8.74
C GLU A 123 -13.59 -12.40 -9.89
N VAL A 124 -12.30 -12.60 -9.59
CA VAL A 124 -11.30 -12.99 -10.59
C VAL A 124 -11.59 -14.38 -11.17
N GLU A 125 -11.92 -15.37 -10.32
CA GLU A 125 -12.29 -16.72 -10.77
C GLU A 125 -13.54 -16.70 -11.67
N ARG A 126 -14.55 -15.92 -11.34
CA ARG A 126 -15.76 -15.77 -12.16
C ARG A 126 -15.53 -15.06 -13.49
N SER A 127 -14.48 -14.24 -13.57
CA SER A 127 -14.15 -13.56 -14.83
C SER A 127 -13.73 -14.51 -15.95
N GLY A 128 -13.25 -15.72 -15.59
CA GLY A 128 -12.72 -16.72 -16.52
C GLY A 128 -11.42 -16.32 -17.22
N MET A 129 -10.84 -15.16 -16.88
CA MET A 129 -9.59 -14.68 -17.49
C MET A 129 -8.34 -15.33 -16.88
N PHE A 130 -8.46 -15.85 -15.66
CA PHE A 130 -7.34 -16.43 -14.92
C PHE A 130 -7.74 -17.77 -14.31
N VAL A 131 -6.79 -18.69 -14.24
CA VAL A 131 -6.95 -19.98 -13.56
C VAL A 131 -6.19 -19.94 -12.24
N ASN A 132 -6.88 -20.22 -11.14
CA ASN A 132 -6.27 -20.34 -9.82
C ASN A 132 -6.10 -21.83 -9.47
N GLU A 133 -4.94 -22.40 -9.81
CA GLU A 133 -4.63 -23.81 -9.58
C GLU A 133 -4.44 -24.16 -8.09
N LEU A 134 -4.15 -23.17 -7.25
CA LEU A 134 -3.93 -23.36 -5.81
C LEU A 134 -5.23 -23.29 -4.99
N GLY A 135 -6.32 -22.85 -5.61
CA GLY A 135 -7.58 -22.59 -4.92
C GLY A 135 -7.53 -21.37 -3.99
N THR A 136 -8.69 -21.02 -3.43
CA THR A 136 -8.77 -19.92 -2.46
C THR A 136 -8.32 -20.43 -1.09
N PRO A 137 -7.28 -19.86 -0.46
CA PRO A 137 -6.89 -20.28 0.88
C PRO A 137 -8.03 -20.07 1.89
N PRO A 138 -8.18 -20.93 2.89
CA PRO A 138 -9.17 -20.75 3.93
C PRO A 138 -8.89 -19.44 4.70
N ALA A 139 -9.97 -18.76 5.10
CA ALA A 139 -9.82 -17.58 5.96
C ALA A 139 -9.14 -18.01 7.29
N PRO A 140 -8.17 -17.22 7.79
CA PRO A 140 -7.53 -17.53 9.06
C PRO A 140 -8.57 -17.56 10.17
N GLN A 141 -8.52 -18.60 10.97
CA GLN A 141 -9.37 -18.73 12.15
C GLN A 141 -8.89 -17.73 13.22
N ARG A 142 -9.82 -17.05 13.85
CA ARG A 142 -9.51 -16.26 15.04
C ARG A 142 -8.97 -17.22 16.09
N GLU A 143 -7.74 -17.02 16.55
CA GLU A 143 -7.33 -17.63 17.80
C GLU A 143 -8.28 -17.09 18.88
N SER A 144 -9.05 -17.98 19.48
CA SER A 144 -9.85 -17.64 20.64
C SER A 144 -8.88 -17.22 21.74
N SER A 145 -8.81 -15.92 22.03
CA SER A 145 -8.15 -15.45 23.25
C SER A 145 -9.02 -15.91 24.43
N ASP A 146 -8.69 -17.06 24.99
CA ASP A 146 -9.13 -17.44 26.33
C ASP A 146 -8.49 -16.54 27.38
#